data_c149161ba11c97e60f5553dbe830321e
#
_entry.id   c149161ba11c97e60f5553dbe830321e
#
_cell.length_a   1.000
_cell.length_b   1.000
_cell.length_c   1.000
_cell.angle_alpha   90.00
_cell.angle_beta   90.00
_cell.angle_gamma   90.00
#
_symmetry.space_group_name_H-M   'P 1'
#
loop_
_entity.id
_entity.type
_entity.pdbx_description
1 polymer ?
#
loop_
_entity_poly.entity_id
_entity_poly.type
_entity_poly.pdbx_seq_one_letter_code
_entity_poly.pdbx_strand_id
1 'polypeptide(L)'
;MITNSLAITSLVLIAILLIPMICKRLHMPSIVGFILVGIAIGPYGFNLIANNSMIDVLGKIGILYIMLQAGIEIDLNDFRQHQRYAITYGIFSFLLPFGLGLLTSRLLGYGWDTSILLGAMYGSHTLMTYPILNRYGVQKNIAANIAVGGTMPAITLSLLVLASLKSNFMLDANSSTLWLIARIALFGITIISLFPRIAQFVFKRNNDTTIGFMLVMAMMVISAYLAEWAGLESILGAFLCGAMLNRLVPNLSPVMKQISFVGTNIFVPLFLIGVGMMIDISVVWSGWTTLLVAVVMIGTKLLGKSLAAW
;
A
#
# COMPACT_ATOMS: atom_id res chain seq x y z
N MET A 1 -25.45 12.40 11.38
CA MET A 1 -24.29 11.60 11.82
C MET A 1 -24.77 10.29 12.42
N ILE A 2 -24.31 9.16 11.86
CA ILE A 2 -24.63 7.84 12.40
C ILE A 2 -23.54 7.50 13.42
N THR A 3 -23.93 7.29 14.70
CA THR A 3 -22.99 6.96 15.78
C THR A 3 -23.03 5.47 16.15
N ASN A 4 -24.06 4.76 15.74
CA ASN A 4 -24.21 3.34 16.04
C ASN A 4 -23.29 2.49 15.13
N SER A 5 -22.35 1.77 15.72
CA SER A 5 -21.37 0.93 14.99
C SER A 5 -22.03 -0.13 14.10
N LEU A 6 -23.17 -0.71 14.50
CA LEU A 6 -23.91 -1.67 13.69
C LEU A 6 -24.55 -1.02 12.46
N ALA A 7 -25.07 0.21 12.61
CA ALA A 7 -25.64 0.96 11.48
C ALA A 7 -24.53 1.38 10.48
N ILE A 8 -23.35 1.76 10.95
CA ILE A 8 -22.18 2.06 10.11
C ILE A 8 -21.77 0.80 9.35
N THR A 9 -21.61 -0.33 10.05
CA THR A 9 -21.23 -1.59 9.43
C THR A 9 -22.24 -2.06 8.38
N SER A 10 -23.55 -1.95 8.68
CA SER A 10 -24.60 -2.32 7.72
C SER A 10 -24.58 -1.44 6.47
N LEU A 11 -24.37 -0.13 6.62
CA LEU A 11 -24.25 0.79 5.50
C LEU A 11 -23.04 0.47 4.61
N VAL A 12 -21.91 0.18 5.23
CA VAL A 12 -20.69 -0.20 4.49
C VAL A 12 -20.86 -1.55 3.77
N LEU A 13 -21.48 -2.56 4.42
CA LEU A 13 -21.75 -3.85 3.78
C LEU A 13 -22.75 -3.73 2.61
N ILE A 14 -23.78 -2.90 2.76
CA ILE A 14 -24.72 -2.59 1.67
C ILE A 14 -23.96 -1.91 0.52
N ALA A 15 -23.06 -0.98 0.82
CA ALA A 15 -22.24 -0.34 -0.19
C ALA A 15 -21.34 -1.36 -0.92
N ILE A 16 -20.70 -2.27 -0.19
CA ILE A 16 -19.87 -3.35 -0.76
C ILE A 16 -20.69 -4.24 -1.72
N LEU A 17 -21.94 -4.51 -1.38
CA LEU A 17 -22.84 -5.31 -2.22
C LEU A 17 -23.30 -4.55 -3.47
N LEU A 18 -23.76 -3.30 -3.32
CA LEU A 18 -24.42 -2.55 -4.39
C LEU A 18 -23.46 -1.93 -5.39
N ILE A 19 -22.30 -1.43 -4.93
CA ILE A 19 -21.36 -0.69 -5.78
C ILE A 19 -20.89 -1.51 -6.98
N PRO A 20 -20.45 -2.77 -6.87
CA PRO A 20 -20.05 -3.56 -8.03
C PRO A 20 -21.19 -3.75 -9.04
N MET A 21 -22.44 -3.87 -8.58
CA MET A 21 -23.61 -4.03 -9.44
C MET A 21 -23.88 -2.74 -10.23
N ILE A 22 -23.79 -1.58 -9.56
CA ILE A 22 -23.99 -0.27 -10.18
C ILE A 22 -22.85 0.03 -11.16
N CYS A 23 -21.59 -0.16 -10.72
CA CYS A 23 -20.42 0.08 -11.56
C CYS A 23 -20.40 -0.80 -12.81
N LYS A 24 -20.87 -2.06 -12.72
CA LYS A 24 -21.02 -2.94 -13.88
C LYS A 24 -21.99 -2.38 -14.92
N ARG A 25 -23.11 -1.78 -14.49
CA ARG A 25 -24.07 -1.11 -15.39
C ARG A 25 -23.51 0.14 -16.03
N LEU A 26 -22.71 0.90 -15.28
CA LEU A 26 -22.07 2.13 -15.74
C LEU A 26 -20.77 1.90 -16.52
N HIS A 27 -20.35 0.64 -16.74
CA HIS A 27 -19.08 0.27 -17.36
C HIS A 27 -17.84 0.88 -16.64
N MET A 28 -17.94 1.13 -15.33
CA MET A 28 -16.89 1.68 -14.51
C MET A 28 -16.20 0.61 -13.65
N PRO A 29 -14.90 0.74 -13.36
CA PRO A 29 -14.22 -0.13 -12.40
C PRO A 29 -14.83 0.02 -11.00
N SER A 30 -15.09 -1.07 -10.30
CA SER A 30 -15.66 -1.05 -8.93
C SER A 30 -14.76 -0.33 -7.93
N ILE A 31 -13.44 -0.30 -8.17
CA ILE A 31 -12.45 0.45 -7.36
C ILE A 31 -12.83 1.93 -7.28
N VAL A 32 -13.15 2.54 -8.42
CA VAL A 32 -13.57 3.95 -8.48
C VAL A 32 -14.89 4.16 -7.73
N GLY A 33 -15.84 3.22 -7.89
CA GLY A 33 -17.12 3.28 -7.19
C GLY A 33 -16.96 3.25 -5.66
N PHE A 34 -16.11 2.41 -5.12
CA PHE A 34 -15.84 2.34 -3.68
C PHE A 34 -15.24 3.64 -3.14
N ILE A 35 -14.29 4.24 -3.87
CA ILE A 35 -13.71 5.53 -3.48
C ILE A 35 -14.77 6.63 -3.51
N LEU A 36 -15.57 6.71 -4.57
CA LEU A 36 -16.64 7.72 -4.70
C LEU A 36 -17.69 7.61 -3.58
N VAL A 37 -18.08 6.38 -3.22
CA VAL A 37 -18.99 6.18 -2.09
C VAL A 37 -18.32 6.55 -0.77
N GLY A 38 -17.03 6.22 -0.58
CA GLY A 38 -16.27 6.67 0.58
C GLY A 38 -16.27 8.18 0.73
N ILE A 39 -16.03 8.91 -0.37
CA ILE A 39 -16.13 10.38 -0.40
C ILE A 39 -17.55 10.84 -0.01
N ALA A 40 -18.58 10.23 -0.56
CA ALA A 40 -19.97 10.63 -0.31
C ALA A 40 -20.39 10.40 1.14
N ILE A 41 -20.09 9.26 1.75
CA ILE A 41 -20.49 8.93 3.13
C ILE A 41 -19.54 9.51 4.19
N GLY A 42 -18.35 9.91 3.79
CA GLY A 42 -17.28 10.41 4.66
C GLY A 42 -17.57 11.80 5.25
N PRO A 43 -16.68 12.26 6.15
CA PRO A 43 -16.83 13.53 6.87
C PRO A 43 -16.85 14.76 5.96
N TYR A 44 -16.21 14.68 4.79
CA TYR A 44 -16.14 15.78 3.82
C TYR A 44 -17.22 15.71 2.75
N GLY A 45 -18.08 14.65 2.73
CA GLY A 45 -19.25 14.53 1.88
C GLY A 45 -20.55 14.82 2.62
N PHE A 46 -21.47 13.85 2.63
CA PHE A 46 -22.74 13.98 3.37
C PHE A 46 -22.58 13.86 4.88
N ASN A 47 -21.38 13.64 5.39
CA ASN A 47 -21.06 13.50 6.81
C ASN A 47 -21.94 12.45 7.53
N LEU A 48 -22.23 11.35 6.84
CA LEU A 48 -23.02 10.25 7.39
C LEU A 48 -22.23 9.49 8.44
N ILE A 49 -20.92 9.29 8.19
CA ILE A 49 -19.98 8.61 9.09
C ILE A 49 -18.89 9.60 9.45
N ALA A 50 -18.77 9.92 10.73
CA ALA A 50 -17.61 10.65 11.26
C ALA A 50 -16.34 9.79 11.19
N ASN A 51 -15.16 10.41 11.40
CA ASN A 51 -13.92 9.67 11.60
C ASN A 51 -14.13 8.59 12.67
N ASN A 52 -14.19 7.34 12.21
CA ASN A 52 -14.44 6.21 13.08
C ASN A 52 -13.20 5.31 13.08
N SER A 53 -12.61 5.15 14.25
CA SER A 53 -11.44 4.31 14.49
C SER A 53 -11.61 2.87 13.94
N MET A 54 -12.85 2.36 13.88
CA MET A 54 -13.15 1.03 13.32
C MET A 54 -12.87 0.97 11.82
N ILE A 55 -13.32 1.97 11.05
CA ILE A 55 -13.09 2.02 9.59
C ILE A 55 -11.60 2.22 9.30
N ASP A 56 -10.92 3.04 10.09
CA ASP A 56 -9.48 3.25 9.95
C ASP A 56 -8.70 1.95 10.19
N VAL A 57 -9.05 1.17 11.21
CA VAL A 57 -8.41 -0.13 11.49
C VAL A 57 -8.73 -1.14 10.39
N LEU A 58 -9.98 -1.25 9.97
CA LEU A 58 -10.37 -2.17 8.88
C LEU A 58 -9.74 -1.77 7.54
N GLY A 59 -9.65 -0.47 7.27
CA GLY A 59 -8.94 0.06 6.10
C GLY A 59 -7.45 -0.27 6.12
N LYS A 60 -6.79 -0.13 7.28
CA LYS A 60 -5.38 -0.55 7.46
C LYS A 60 -5.21 -2.05 7.22
N ILE A 61 -6.09 -2.88 7.78
CA ILE A 61 -6.05 -4.33 7.52
C ILE A 61 -6.25 -4.59 6.02
N GLY A 62 -7.13 -3.85 5.36
CA GLY A 62 -7.38 -3.96 3.92
C GLY A 62 -6.13 -3.73 3.07
N ILE A 63 -5.36 -2.69 3.36
CA ILE A 63 -4.11 -2.42 2.62
C ILE A 63 -3.05 -3.48 2.92
N LEU A 64 -2.92 -3.94 4.18
CA LEU A 64 -2.01 -5.02 4.53
C LEU A 64 -2.35 -6.30 3.76
N TYR A 65 -3.64 -6.58 3.61
CA TYR A 65 -4.13 -7.73 2.87
C TYR A 65 -3.77 -7.69 1.40
N ILE A 66 -3.96 -6.54 0.75
CA ILE A 66 -3.54 -6.31 -0.64
C ILE A 66 -2.04 -6.56 -0.79
N MET A 67 -1.26 -6.08 0.15
CA MET A 67 0.20 -6.21 0.12
C MET A 67 0.67 -7.63 0.37
N LEU A 68 0.04 -8.36 1.29
CA LEU A 68 0.28 -9.78 1.50
C LEU A 68 0.01 -10.56 0.20
N GLN A 69 -1.13 -10.33 -0.43
CA GLN A 69 -1.51 -11.01 -1.66
C GLN A 69 -0.51 -10.70 -2.78
N ALA A 70 -0.13 -9.43 -2.96
CA ALA A 70 0.89 -9.03 -3.91
C ALA A 70 2.24 -9.74 -3.67
N GLY A 71 2.63 -9.87 -2.39
CA GLY A 71 3.84 -10.61 -2.01
C GLY A 71 3.77 -12.11 -2.32
N ILE A 72 2.61 -12.74 -2.08
CA ILE A 72 2.43 -14.18 -2.39
C ILE A 72 2.42 -14.41 -3.90
N GLU A 73 1.85 -13.52 -4.69
CA GLU A 73 1.67 -13.69 -6.14
C GLU A 73 2.91 -13.31 -6.96
N ILE A 74 3.90 -12.62 -6.39
CA ILE A 74 5.11 -12.21 -7.11
C ILE A 74 5.88 -13.42 -7.63
N ASP A 75 6.31 -13.41 -8.90
CA ASP A 75 7.20 -14.44 -9.42
C ASP A 75 8.64 -14.19 -8.95
N LEU A 76 9.05 -14.91 -7.90
CA LEU A 76 10.40 -14.80 -7.34
C LEU A 76 11.50 -15.29 -8.28
N ASN A 77 11.20 -16.18 -9.22
CA ASN A 77 12.19 -16.67 -10.17
C ASN A 77 12.45 -15.62 -11.25
N ASP A 78 11.38 -15.07 -11.84
CA ASP A 78 11.48 -13.94 -12.77
C ASP A 78 12.11 -12.71 -12.11
N PHE A 79 11.75 -12.44 -10.84
CA PHE A 79 12.36 -11.36 -10.09
C PHE A 79 13.87 -11.56 -9.93
N ARG A 80 14.35 -12.77 -9.64
CA ARG A 80 15.78 -13.06 -9.52
C ARG A 80 16.52 -12.91 -10.85
N GLN A 81 15.91 -13.30 -11.94
CA GLN A 81 16.51 -13.13 -13.28
C GLN A 81 16.61 -11.66 -13.68
N HIS A 82 15.62 -10.84 -13.33
CA HIS A 82 15.52 -9.44 -13.74
C HIS A 82 15.80 -8.47 -12.58
N GLN A 83 16.37 -8.92 -11.46
CA GLN A 83 16.56 -8.11 -10.25
C GLN A 83 17.37 -6.82 -10.51
N ARG A 84 18.36 -6.85 -11.40
CA ARG A 84 19.13 -5.65 -11.77
C ARG A 84 18.22 -4.59 -12.42
N TYR A 85 17.37 -5.01 -13.36
CA TYR A 85 16.42 -4.10 -14.01
C TYR A 85 15.37 -3.57 -13.00
N ALA A 86 14.86 -4.43 -12.11
CA ALA A 86 13.92 -4.02 -11.09
C ALA A 86 14.54 -3.00 -10.11
N ILE A 87 15.77 -3.23 -9.64
CA ILE A 87 16.48 -2.30 -8.74
C ILE A 87 16.77 -0.98 -9.48
N THR A 88 17.29 -1.04 -10.70
CA THR A 88 17.58 0.16 -11.51
C THR A 88 16.32 0.96 -11.76
N TYR A 89 15.24 0.30 -12.23
CA TYR A 89 13.95 0.92 -12.42
C TYR A 89 13.42 1.55 -11.12
N GLY A 90 13.51 0.85 -9.99
CA GLY A 90 13.06 1.38 -8.69
C GLY A 90 13.82 2.62 -8.25
N ILE A 91 15.14 2.64 -8.43
CA ILE A 91 15.99 3.81 -8.12
C ILE A 91 15.60 5.00 -9.01
N PHE A 92 15.52 4.82 -10.33
CA PHE A 92 15.14 5.91 -11.24
C PHE A 92 13.67 6.33 -11.04
N SER A 93 12.78 5.38 -10.78
CA SER A 93 11.37 5.62 -10.48
C SER A 93 11.14 6.36 -9.16
N PHE A 94 12.14 6.38 -8.27
CA PHE A 94 12.17 7.25 -7.10
C PHE A 94 12.85 8.58 -7.43
N LEU A 95 14.09 8.58 -7.93
CA LEU A 95 14.92 9.76 -8.08
C LEU A 95 14.35 10.80 -9.04
N LEU A 96 13.80 10.38 -10.19
CA LEU A 96 13.27 11.32 -11.18
C LEU A 96 12.03 12.05 -10.66
N PRO A 97 10.96 11.38 -10.16
CA PRO A 97 9.84 12.08 -9.57
C PRO A 97 10.23 12.87 -8.31
N PHE A 98 11.16 12.35 -7.49
CA PHE A 98 11.67 13.05 -6.32
C PHE A 98 12.31 14.40 -6.71
N GLY A 99 13.23 14.37 -7.68
CA GLY A 99 13.91 15.57 -8.16
C GLY A 99 12.96 16.58 -8.77
N LEU A 100 12.03 16.11 -9.61
CA LEU A 100 11.00 16.96 -10.22
C LEU A 100 10.04 17.52 -9.15
N GLY A 101 9.63 16.72 -8.18
CA GLY A 101 8.77 17.14 -7.07
C GLY A 101 9.44 18.18 -6.19
N LEU A 102 10.72 17.99 -5.88
CA LEU A 102 11.53 18.95 -5.13
C LEU A 102 11.66 20.27 -5.91
N LEU A 103 11.99 20.22 -7.21
CA LEU A 103 12.14 21.40 -8.05
C LEU A 103 10.83 22.17 -8.17
N THR A 104 9.73 21.50 -8.50
CA THR A 104 8.42 22.17 -8.64
C THR A 104 7.94 22.77 -7.33
N SER A 105 8.15 22.10 -6.21
CA SER A 105 7.79 22.61 -4.87
C SER A 105 8.60 23.87 -4.54
N ARG A 106 9.90 23.89 -4.87
CA ARG A 106 10.74 25.08 -4.69
C ARG A 106 10.29 26.24 -5.58
N LEU A 107 9.94 25.98 -6.83
CA LEU A 107 9.42 27.00 -7.75
C LEU A 107 8.07 27.57 -7.28
N LEU A 108 7.26 26.79 -6.59
CA LEU A 108 6.01 27.23 -5.97
C LEU A 108 6.21 27.97 -4.64
N GLY A 109 7.46 28.18 -4.20
CA GLY A 109 7.80 28.96 -3.00
C GLY A 109 7.79 28.20 -1.68
N TYR A 110 7.65 26.86 -1.70
CA TYR A 110 7.71 26.06 -0.48
C TYR A 110 9.12 26.01 0.13
N GLY A 111 9.21 25.87 1.46
CA GLY A 111 10.47 25.69 2.19
C GLY A 111 11.20 24.38 1.82
N TRP A 112 12.48 24.26 2.19
CA TRP A 112 13.30 23.08 1.88
C TRP A 112 12.69 21.78 2.42
N ASP A 113 12.28 21.75 3.69
CA ASP A 113 11.73 20.55 4.33
C ASP A 113 10.44 20.09 3.65
N THR A 114 9.54 21.03 3.37
CA THR A 114 8.30 20.75 2.63
C THR A 114 8.58 20.26 1.21
N SER A 115 9.58 20.83 0.54
CA SER A 115 9.94 20.44 -0.82
C SER A 115 10.56 19.04 -0.87
N ILE A 116 11.37 18.67 0.11
CA ILE A 116 11.92 17.32 0.24
C ILE A 116 10.80 16.31 0.57
N LEU A 117 9.87 16.68 1.47
CA LEU A 117 8.71 15.85 1.81
C LEU A 117 7.85 15.57 0.58
N LEU A 118 7.48 16.62 -0.18
CA LEU A 118 6.69 16.49 -1.41
C LEU A 118 7.44 15.68 -2.47
N GLY A 119 8.74 15.91 -2.64
CA GLY A 119 9.58 15.10 -3.51
C GLY A 119 9.54 13.61 -3.13
N ALA A 120 9.69 13.28 -1.84
CA ALA A 120 9.60 11.91 -1.34
C ALA A 120 8.24 11.27 -1.60
N MET A 121 7.15 12.03 -1.43
CA MET A 121 5.80 11.58 -1.77
C MET A 121 5.63 11.28 -3.26
N TYR A 122 6.28 12.03 -4.15
CA TYR A 122 6.24 11.79 -5.60
C TYR A 122 7.04 10.56 -5.99
N GLY A 123 8.21 10.37 -5.38
CA GLY A 123 9.04 9.20 -5.58
C GLY A 123 8.41 7.91 -5.06
N SER A 124 7.55 8.03 -4.04
CA SER A 124 6.88 6.88 -3.44
C SER A 124 6.02 6.13 -4.46
N HIS A 125 6.14 4.81 -4.44
CA HIS A 125 5.32 3.89 -5.20
C HIS A 125 4.33 3.20 -4.28
N THR A 126 3.04 3.31 -4.58
CA THR A 126 2.04 2.47 -3.96
C THR A 126 1.76 1.27 -4.85
N LEU A 127 1.79 0.07 -4.28
CA LEU A 127 1.43 -1.18 -4.98
C LEU A 127 -0.07 -1.27 -5.32
N MET A 128 -0.81 -0.16 -5.24
CA MET A 128 -2.24 -0.11 -5.60
C MET A 128 -2.52 -0.50 -7.07
N THR A 129 -1.49 -0.44 -7.93
CA THR A 129 -1.60 -0.90 -9.32
C THR A 129 -1.70 -2.42 -9.41
N TYR A 130 -1.21 -3.18 -8.41
CA TYR A 130 -1.19 -4.64 -8.44
C TYR A 130 -2.59 -5.29 -8.57
N PRO A 131 -3.63 -4.89 -7.80
CA PRO A 131 -5.00 -5.40 -8.00
C PRO A 131 -5.54 -5.15 -9.42
N ILE A 132 -5.12 -4.06 -10.04
CA ILE A 132 -5.51 -3.73 -11.43
C ILE A 132 -4.80 -4.67 -12.40
N LEU A 133 -3.48 -4.88 -12.25
CA LEU A 133 -2.71 -5.83 -13.07
C LEU A 133 -3.26 -7.25 -12.96
N ASN A 134 -3.62 -7.68 -11.75
CA ASN A 134 -4.21 -8.98 -11.49
C ASN A 134 -5.58 -9.12 -12.18
N ARG A 135 -6.43 -8.11 -12.10
CA ARG A 135 -7.75 -8.11 -12.75
C ARG A 135 -7.67 -8.23 -14.28
N TYR A 136 -6.63 -7.64 -14.89
CA TYR A 136 -6.41 -7.73 -16.34
C TYR A 136 -5.57 -8.95 -16.75
N GLY A 137 -5.12 -9.78 -15.80
CA GLY A 137 -4.33 -10.99 -16.08
C GLY A 137 -2.92 -10.73 -16.60
N VAL A 138 -2.41 -9.50 -16.45
CA VAL A 138 -1.09 -9.09 -16.96
C VAL A 138 0.02 -9.16 -15.89
N GLN A 139 -0.27 -9.67 -14.69
CA GLN A 139 0.71 -9.81 -13.61
C GLN A 139 1.91 -10.71 -13.94
N LYS A 140 1.77 -11.60 -14.93
CA LYS A 140 2.88 -12.47 -15.40
C LYS A 140 3.76 -11.81 -16.46
N ASN A 141 3.48 -10.58 -16.87
CA ASN A 141 4.31 -9.86 -17.83
C ASN A 141 5.62 -9.43 -17.14
N ILE A 142 6.74 -9.60 -17.85
CA ILE A 142 8.09 -9.22 -17.36
C ILE A 142 8.13 -7.75 -16.92
N ALA A 143 7.53 -6.84 -17.71
CA ALA A 143 7.45 -5.42 -17.35
C ALA A 143 6.66 -5.18 -16.06
N ALA A 144 5.55 -5.91 -15.84
CA ALA A 144 4.79 -5.84 -14.62
C ALA A 144 5.60 -6.33 -13.40
N ASN A 145 6.33 -7.43 -13.55
CA ASN A 145 7.20 -7.98 -12.51
C ASN A 145 8.37 -7.04 -12.17
N ILE A 146 9.00 -6.43 -13.19
CA ILE A 146 10.05 -5.41 -12.98
C ILE A 146 9.47 -4.20 -12.24
N ALA A 147 8.28 -3.71 -12.65
CA ALA A 147 7.63 -2.58 -12.02
C ALA A 147 7.27 -2.86 -10.55
N VAL A 148 6.67 -4.03 -10.27
CA VAL A 148 6.33 -4.47 -8.91
C VAL A 148 7.59 -4.66 -8.06
N GLY A 149 8.62 -5.33 -8.60
CA GLY A 149 9.89 -5.51 -7.92
C GLY A 149 10.62 -4.17 -7.63
N GLY A 150 10.54 -3.22 -8.56
CA GLY A 150 11.11 -1.88 -8.42
C GLY A 150 10.40 -1.01 -7.38
N THR A 151 9.19 -1.38 -6.95
CA THR A 151 8.52 -0.64 -5.86
C THR A 151 9.26 -0.76 -4.53
N MET A 152 9.91 -1.90 -4.27
CA MET A 152 10.68 -2.11 -3.03
C MET A 152 11.81 -1.09 -2.84
N PRO A 153 12.80 -0.95 -3.74
CA PRO A 153 13.84 0.05 -3.59
C PRO A 153 13.27 1.48 -3.59
N ALA A 154 12.21 1.77 -4.37
CA ALA A 154 11.58 3.08 -4.39
C ALA A 154 10.94 3.43 -3.03
N ILE A 155 10.20 2.50 -2.42
CA ILE A 155 9.61 2.69 -1.08
C ILE A 155 10.72 2.84 -0.03
N THR A 156 11.75 2.00 -0.08
CA THR A 156 12.87 2.05 0.87
C THR A 156 13.57 3.42 0.82
N LEU A 157 13.84 3.95 -0.39
CA LEU A 157 14.44 5.28 -0.56
C LEU A 157 13.53 6.38 -0.05
N SER A 158 12.21 6.30 -0.34
CA SER A 158 11.23 7.26 0.17
C SER A 158 11.21 7.29 1.71
N LEU A 159 11.24 6.12 2.34
CA LEU A 159 11.25 6.00 3.80
C LEU A 159 12.55 6.50 4.42
N LEU A 160 13.70 6.27 3.77
CA LEU A 160 14.97 6.81 4.23
C LEU A 160 14.97 8.35 4.20
N VAL A 161 14.43 8.96 3.14
CA VAL A 161 14.28 10.41 3.07
C VAL A 161 13.34 10.93 4.16
N LEU A 162 12.18 10.27 4.35
CA LEU A 162 11.24 10.64 5.41
C LEU A 162 11.84 10.47 6.81
N ALA A 163 12.60 9.41 7.05
CA ALA A 163 13.28 9.19 8.32
C ALA A 163 14.33 10.27 8.60
N SER A 164 15.07 10.72 7.57
CA SER A 164 16.07 11.80 7.73
C SER A 164 15.39 13.15 8.06
N LEU A 165 14.23 13.45 7.46
CA LEU A 165 13.44 14.64 7.83
C LEU A 165 12.93 14.56 9.27
N LYS A 166 12.37 13.40 9.65
CA LYS A 166 11.84 13.18 11.00
C LYS A 166 12.91 13.30 12.07
N SER A 167 14.14 12.86 11.78
CA SER A 167 15.30 13.03 12.64
C SER A 167 15.65 14.50 12.89
N ASN A 168 15.44 15.38 11.90
CA ASN A 168 15.65 16.81 12.04
C ASN A 168 14.53 17.51 12.84
N PHE A 169 13.29 16.98 12.81
CA PHE A 169 12.15 17.56 13.54
C PHE A 169 11.95 16.99 14.95
N MET A 170 12.38 15.75 15.20
CA MET A 170 12.33 15.11 16.51
C MET A 170 13.75 14.90 17.02
N LEU A 171 14.38 15.98 17.46
CA LEU A 171 15.63 15.93 18.24
C LEU A 171 15.36 15.36 19.65
N ASP A 172 14.95 14.12 19.72
CA ASP A 172 15.32 13.28 20.84
C ASP A 172 16.66 12.64 20.49
N ALA A 173 17.71 13.32 20.93
CA ALA A 173 19.12 13.09 20.60
C ALA A 173 19.69 11.76 21.10
N ASN A 174 18.87 10.75 21.41
CA ASN A 174 19.32 9.51 22.06
C ASN A 174 19.00 8.20 21.31
N SER A 175 18.35 8.21 20.18
CA SER A 175 18.28 6.99 19.35
C SER A 175 19.37 7.04 18.28
N SER A 176 20.52 6.45 18.59
CA SER A 176 21.62 6.36 17.62
C SER A 176 21.13 5.70 16.32
N THR A 177 21.53 6.24 15.17
CA THR A 177 21.26 5.68 13.82
C THR A 177 21.61 4.19 13.77
N LEU A 178 22.59 3.75 14.54
CA LEU A 178 22.96 2.34 14.73
C LEU A 178 21.81 1.50 15.28
N TRP A 179 21.02 2.03 16.22
CA TRP A 179 19.87 1.32 16.80
C TRP A 179 18.74 1.14 15.80
N LEU A 180 18.50 2.13 14.93
CA LEU A 180 17.54 2.02 13.83
C LEU A 180 17.98 0.93 12.82
N ILE A 181 19.24 0.96 12.41
CA ILE A 181 19.82 -0.06 11.50
C ILE A 181 19.72 -1.46 12.13
N ALA A 182 20.00 -1.60 13.42
CA ALA A 182 19.90 -2.86 14.13
C ALA A 182 18.46 -3.39 14.16
N ARG A 183 17.46 -2.54 14.38
CA ARG A 183 16.03 -2.93 14.33
C ARG A 183 15.61 -3.38 12.94
N ILE A 184 16.00 -2.65 11.90
CA ILE A 184 15.71 -3.03 10.50
C ILE A 184 16.38 -4.36 10.15
N ALA A 185 17.63 -4.56 10.55
CA ALA A 185 18.33 -5.83 10.33
C ALA A 185 17.66 -6.99 11.07
N LEU A 186 17.29 -6.79 12.35
CA LEU A 186 16.58 -7.79 13.15
C LEU A 186 15.24 -8.15 12.53
N PHE A 187 14.46 -7.16 12.09
CA PHE A 187 13.21 -7.35 11.37
C PHE A 187 13.43 -8.21 10.11
N GLY A 188 14.40 -7.82 9.26
CA GLY A 188 14.71 -8.55 8.02
C GLY A 188 15.10 -10.01 8.30
N ILE A 189 15.99 -10.25 9.27
CA ILE A 189 16.40 -11.60 9.68
C ILE A 189 15.20 -12.40 10.17
N THR A 190 14.33 -11.82 11.00
CA THR A 190 13.15 -12.49 11.53
C THR A 190 12.19 -12.88 10.40
N ILE A 191 11.86 -11.99 9.50
CA ILE A 191 10.94 -12.26 8.39
C ILE A 191 11.52 -13.30 7.42
N ILE A 192 12.79 -13.20 7.07
CA ILE A 192 13.41 -14.11 6.08
C ILE A 192 13.68 -15.49 6.67
N SER A 193 14.06 -15.58 7.94
CA SER A 193 14.51 -16.85 8.54
C SER A 193 13.43 -17.56 9.35
N LEU A 194 12.69 -16.84 10.19
CA LEU A 194 11.76 -17.43 11.14
C LEU A 194 10.39 -17.70 10.52
N PHE A 195 9.87 -16.78 9.73
CA PHE A 195 8.54 -16.89 9.12
C PHE A 195 8.37 -18.10 8.21
N PRO A 196 9.28 -18.39 7.26
CA PRO A 196 9.15 -19.60 6.44
C PRO A 196 9.25 -20.89 7.26
N ARG A 197 10.07 -20.91 8.33
CA ARG A 197 10.21 -22.09 9.19
C ARG A 197 8.94 -22.38 9.98
N ILE A 198 8.33 -21.34 10.58
CA ILE A 198 7.05 -21.47 11.29
C ILE A 198 5.97 -21.94 10.33
N ALA A 199 5.87 -21.32 9.17
CA ALA A 199 4.87 -21.67 8.17
C ALA A 199 5.06 -23.12 7.69
N GLN A 200 6.29 -23.53 7.36
CA GLN A 200 6.59 -24.92 6.97
C GLN A 200 6.24 -25.93 8.07
N PHE A 201 6.54 -25.62 9.32
CA PHE A 201 6.22 -26.48 10.44
C PHE A 201 4.72 -26.70 10.57
N VAL A 202 3.93 -25.63 10.49
CA VAL A 202 2.46 -25.72 10.63
C VAL A 202 1.84 -26.41 9.41
N PHE A 203 2.23 -26.05 8.18
CA PHE A 203 1.70 -26.64 6.96
C PHE A 203 2.04 -28.14 6.82
N LYS A 204 3.21 -28.59 7.33
CA LYS A 204 3.56 -30.02 7.34
C LYS A 204 2.77 -30.81 8.34
N ARG A 205 2.35 -30.19 9.46
CA ARG A 205 1.65 -30.87 10.55
C ARG A 205 0.14 -30.85 10.39
N ASN A 206 -0.40 -29.85 9.68
CA ASN A 206 -1.83 -29.64 9.52
C ASN A 206 -2.17 -29.42 8.04
N ASN A 207 -3.01 -30.30 7.50
CA ASN A 207 -3.55 -30.16 6.13
C ASN A 207 -4.86 -29.35 6.09
N ASP A 208 -5.29 -28.77 7.22
CA ASP A 208 -6.52 -27.99 7.29
C ASP A 208 -6.30 -26.60 6.67
N THR A 209 -7.10 -26.31 5.66
CA THR A 209 -7.08 -25.04 4.93
C THR A 209 -7.38 -23.85 5.85
N THR A 210 -8.25 -24.05 6.85
CA THR A 210 -8.64 -23.01 7.80
C THR A 210 -7.46 -22.61 8.69
N ILE A 211 -6.73 -23.61 9.19
CA ILE A 211 -5.51 -23.37 9.99
C ILE A 211 -4.47 -22.64 9.15
N GLY A 212 -4.29 -23.06 7.90
CA GLY A 212 -3.37 -22.39 6.96
C GLY A 212 -3.74 -20.94 6.73
N PHE A 213 -5.01 -20.65 6.49
CA PHE A 213 -5.53 -19.28 6.32
C PHE A 213 -5.28 -18.44 7.58
N MET A 214 -5.66 -18.94 8.77
CA MET A 214 -5.48 -18.21 10.02
C MET A 214 -4.00 -17.95 10.34
N LEU A 215 -3.12 -18.90 10.02
CA LEU A 215 -1.68 -18.72 10.16
C LEU A 215 -1.18 -17.57 9.30
N VAL A 216 -1.55 -17.54 8.01
CA VAL A 216 -1.13 -16.49 7.07
C VAL A 216 -1.62 -15.13 7.54
N MET A 217 -2.86 -15.04 8.04
CA MET A 217 -3.43 -13.80 8.58
C MET A 217 -2.68 -13.32 9.82
N ALA A 218 -2.40 -14.23 10.77
CA ALA A 218 -1.62 -13.89 11.96
C ALA A 218 -0.21 -13.42 11.60
N MET A 219 0.46 -14.13 10.69
CA MET A 219 1.79 -13.76 10.23
C MET A 219 1.80 -12.39 9.52
N MET A 220 0.78 -12.06 8.73
CA MET A 220 0.62 -10.75 8.11
C MET A 220 0.59 -9.63 9.16
N VAL A 221 -0.26 -9.76 10.17
CA VAL A 221 -0.41 -8.72 11.21
C VAL A 221 0.86 -8.61 12.06
N ILE A 222 1.47 -9.75 12.44
CA ILE A 222 2.72 -9.75 13.20
C ILE A 222 3.85 -9.11 12.40
N SER A 223 3.98 -9.41 11.10
CA SER A 223 5.02 -8.81 10.26
C SER A 223 4.81 -7.31 10.06
N ALA A 224 3.57 -6.87 9.92
CA ALA A 224 3.21 -5.46 9.84
C ALA A 224 3.61 -4.71 11.14
N TYR A 225 3.30 -5.29 12.31
CA TYR A 225 3.69 -4.74 13.60
C TYR A 225 5.22 -4.69 13.78
N LEU A 226 5.93 -5.76 13.42
CA LEU A 226 7.39 -5.81 13.49
C LEU A 226 8.04 -4.78 12.56
N ALA A 227 7.44 -4.50 11.39
CA ALA A 227 7.91 -3.45 10.49
C ALA A 227 7.76 -2.06 11.14
N GLU A 228 6.58 -1.74 11.74
CA GLU A 228 6.36 -0.50 12.47
C GLU A 228 7.35 -0.34 13.64
N TRP A 229 7.57 -1.42 14.40
CA TRP A 229 8.55 -1.42 15.50
C TRP A 229 9.98 -1.15 14.99
N ALA A 230 10.32 -1.65 13.80
CA ALA A 230 11.61 -1.39 13.15
C ALA A 230 11.72 0.04 12.56
N GLY A 231 10.65 0.84 12.59
CA GLY A 231 10.61 2.19 11.99
C GLY A 231 10.29 2.18 10.49
N LEU A 232 9.79 1.05 9.98
CA LEU A 232 9.33 0.90 8.59
C LEU A 232 7.80 1.02 8.51
N GLU A 233 7.26 1.15 7.31
CA GLU A 233 5.81 1.06 7.12
C GLU A 233 5.29 -0.37 7.29
N SER A 234 4.16 -0.52 7.96
CA SER A 234 3.46 -1.81 8.15
C SER A 234 3.15 -2.53 6.83
N ILE A 235 2.89 -1.75 5.77
CA ILE A 235 2.65 -2.21 4.41
C ILE A 235 3.80 -3.06 3.88
N LEU A 236 5.04 -2.62 4.13
CA LEU A 236 6.25 -3.35 3.71
C LEU A 236 6.38 -4.67 4.47
N GLY A 237 6.02 -4.69 5.75
CA GLY A 237 6.00 -5.92 6.55
C GLY A 237 5.06 -6.97 5.97
N ALA A 238 3.82 -6.58 5.65
CA ALA A 238 2.83 -7.47 5.04
C ALA A 238 3.28 -8.01 3.68
N PHE A 239 3.87 -7.14 2.83
CA PHE A 239 4.41 -7.55 1.53
C PHE A 239 5.56 -8.56 1.67
N LEU A 240 6.54 -8.30 2.53
CA LEU A 240 7.66 -9.22 2.76
C LEU A 240 7.18 -10.56 3.34
N CYS A 241 6.19 -10.54 4.23
CA CYS A 241 5.55 -11.75 4.72
C CYS A 241 4.98 -12.57 3.56
N GLY A 242 4.21 -11.94 2.67
CA GLY A 242 3.66 -12.57 1.47
C GLY A 242 4.74 -13.16 0.58
N ALA A 243 5.80 -12.41 0.30
CA ALA A 243 6.93 -12.86 -0.52
C ALA A 243 7.65 -14.08 0.08
N MET A 244 7.78 -14.15 1.41
CA MET A 244 8.37 -15.31 2.10
C MET A 244 7.45 -16.53 2.08
N LEU A 245 6.14 -16.31 2.08
CA LEU A 245 5.13 -17.38 2.01
C LEU A 245 4.83 -17.85 0.58
N ASN A 246 5.29 -17.16 -0.44
CA ASN A 246 5.04 -17.43 -1.86
C ASN A 246 5.22 -18.91 -2.24
N ARG A 247 6.32 -19.56 -1.79
CA ARG A 247 6.59 -20.97 -2.10
C ARG A 247 5.73 -21.95 -1.30
N LEU A 248 5.17 -21.51 -0.18
CA LEU A 248 4.40 -22.35 0.75
C LEU A 248 2.90 -22.26 0.48
N VAL A 249 2.46 -21.16 -0.12
CA VAL A 249 1.07 -20.89 -0.49
C VAL A 249 1.00 -20.70 -2.01
N PRO A 250 0.98 -21.78 -2.81
CA PRO A 250 0.85 -21.70 -4.25
C PRO A 250 -0.44 -20.98 -4.67
N ASN A 251 -0.40 -20.25 -5.80
CA ASN A 251 -1.53 -19.46 -6.29
C ASN A 251 -2.83 -20.26 -6.51
N LEU A 252 -2.74 -21.55 -6.78
CA LEU A 252 -3.91 -22.43 -6.96
C LEU A 252 -4.32 -23.18 -5.69
N SER A 253 -3.61 -22.97 -4.56
CA SER A 253 -3.90 -23.66 -3.31
C SER A 253 -5.26 -23.25 -2.73
N PRO A 254 -5.93 -24.15 -1.97
CA PRO A 254 -7.17 -23.81 -1.26
C PRO A 254 -7.00 -22.63 -0.29
N VAL A 255 -5.84 -22.52 0.36
CA VAL A 255 -5.51 -21.39 1.26
C VAL A 255 -5.48 -20.06 0.47
N MET A 256 -4.85 -20.04 -0.71
CA MET A 256 -4.81 -18.83 -1.56
C MET A 256 -6.20 -18.43 -2.04
N LYS A 257 -7.06 -19.39 -2.36
CA LYS A 257 -8.46 -19.10 -2.73
C LYS A 257 -9.22 -18.42 -1.60
N GLN A 258 -9.04 -18.87 -0.34
CA GLN A 258 -9.64 -18.20 0.83
C GLN A 258 -9.07 -16.80 1.03
N ILE A 259 -7.74 -16.65 0.92
CA ILE A 259 -7.08 -15.35 0.99
C ILE A 259 -7.67 -14.43 -0.08
N SER A 260 -7.70 -14.82 -1.34
CA SER A 260 -8.22 -14.01 -2.42
C SER A 260 -9.70 -13.66 -2.24
N PHE A 261 -10.52 -14.61 -1.80
CA PHE A 261 -11.95 -14.39 -1.59
C PHE A 261 -12.22 -13.34 -0.51
N VAL A 262 -11.61 -13.48 0.66
CA VAL A 262 -11.79 -12.55 1.79
C VAL A 262 -11.19 -11.18 1.46
N GLY A 263 -10.00 -11.16 0.85
CA GLY A 263 -9.34 -9.93 0.43
C GLY A 263 -10.16 -9.11 -0.54
N THR A 264 -10.50 -9.72 -1.67
CA THR A 264 -11.18 -9.01 -2.77
C THR A 264 -12.61 -8.59 -2.41
N ASN A 265 -13.35 -9.40 -1.62
CA ASN A 265 -14.75 -9.14 -1.35
C ASN A 265 -15.01 -8.35 -0.07
N ILE A 266 -14.06 -8.29 0.88
CA ILE A 266 -14.27 -7.63 2.17
C ILE A 266 -13.21 -6.54 2.39
N PHE A 267 -11.94 -6.91 2.49
CA PHE A 267 -10.91 -5.99 2.95
C PHE A 267 -10.53 -4.93 1.91
N VAL A 268 -10.44 -5.28 0.63
CA VAL A 268 -10.15 -4.30 -0.44
C VAL A 268 -11.24 -3.24 -0.56
N PRO A 269 -12.54 -3.58 -0.61
CA PRO A 269 -13.60 -2.59 -0.58
C PRO A 269 -13.57 -1.69 0.67
N LEU A 270 -13.37 -2.27 1.86
CA LEU A 270 -13.27 -1.52 3.11
C LEU A 270 -12.13 -0.50 3.06
N PHE A 271 -10.96 -0.90 2.58
CA PHE A 271 -9.82 -0.01 2.38
C PHE A 271 -10.14 1.12 1.41
N LEU A 272 -10.75 0.82 0.25
CA LEU A 272 -11.06 1.82 -0.76
C LEU A 272 -12.12 2.83 -0.28
N ILE A 273 -13.12 2.38 0.46
CA ILE A 273 -14.11 3.25 1.12
C ILE A 273 -13.41 4.13 2.15
N GLY A 274 -12.55 3.56 3.00
CA GLY A 274 -11.77 4.30 3.99
C GLY A 274 -10.89 5.39 3.35
N VAL A 275 -10.17 5.05 2.28
CA VAL A 275 -9.39 6.04 1.51
C VAL A 275 -10.30 7.13 0.95
N GLY A 276 -11.47 6.77 0.40
CA GLY A 276 -12.43 7.74 -0.10
C GLY A 276 -12.89 8.72 0.99
N MET A 277 -13.14 8.24 2.21
CA MET A 277 -13.56 9.07 3.35
C MET A 277 -12.50 10.10 3.77
N MET A 278 -11.22 9.85 3.50
CA MET A 278 -10.12 10.77 3.82
C MET A 278 -9.97 11.91 2.79
N ILE A 279 -10.62 11.80 1.63
CA ILE A 279 -10.52 12.78 0.56
C ILE A 279 -11.44 13.97 0.84
N ASP A 280 -10.83 15.14 1.04
CA ASP A 280 -11.54 16.41 1.16
C ASP A 280 -11.70 17.07 -0.20
N ILE A 281 -12.91 16.96 -0.78
CA ILE A 281 -13.22 17.57 -2.07
C ILE A 281 -13.30 19.11 -1.95
N SER A 282 -13.57 19.67 -0.77
CA SER A 282 -13.69 21.11 -0.60
C SER A 282 -12.39 21.85 -0.96
N VAL A 283 -11.25 21.16 -0.78
CA VAL A 283 -9.92 21.68 -1.18
C VAL A 283 -9.84 22.00 -2.66
N VAL A 284 -10.53 21.27 -3.52
CA VAL A 284 -10.56 21.52 -4.98
C VAL A 284 -11.27 22.84 -5.29
N TRP A 285 -12.26 23.23 -4.46
CA TRP A 285 -13.04 24.46 -4.63
C TRP A 285 -12.49 25.65 -3.84
N SER A 286 -11.43 25.45 -3.02
CA SER A 286 -10.88 26.48 -2.13
C SER A 286 -10.09 27.59 -2.86
N GLY A 287 -9.87 27.48 -4.18
CA GLY A 287 -9.29 28.53 -5.00
C GLY A 287 -8.55 28.04 -6.23
N TRP A 288 -8.42 28.92 -7.23
CA TRP A 288 -7.73 28.63 -8.48
C TRP A 288 -6.26 28.23 -8.27
N THR A 289 -5.59 28.84 -7.31
CA THR A 289 -4.20 28.53 -6.94
C THR A 289 -4.02 27.10 -6.46
N THR A 290 -4.93 26.59 -5.62
CA THR A 290 -4.90 25.22 -5.12
C THR A 290 -5.08 24.22 -6.26
N LEU A 291 -6.00 24.50 -7.17
CA LEU A 291 -6.28 23.67 -8.34
C LEU A 291 -5.06 23.64 -9.28
N LEU A 292 -4.44 24.79 -9.53
CA LEU A 292 -3.23 24.91 -10.33
C LEU A 292 -2.07 24.12 -9.71
N VAL A 293 -1.85 24.27 -8.41
CA VAL A 293 -0.83 23.50 -7.67
C VAL A 293 -1.10 22.00 -7.82
N ALA A 294 -2.34 21.53 -7.61
CA ALA A 294 -2.70 20.13 -7.74
C ALA A 294 -2.43 19.59 -9.16
N VAL A 295 -2.81 20.34 -10.20
CA VAL A 295 -2.58 19.96 -11.61
C VAL A 295 -1.08 19.89 -11.92
N VAL A 296 -0.30 20.88 -11.51
CA VAL A 296 1.16 20.90 -11.68
C VAL A 296 1.79 19.70 -10.96
N MET A 297 1.36 19.43 -9.73
CA MET A 297 1.87 18.31 -8.95
C MET A 297 1.56 16.95 -9.59
N ILE A 298 0.34 16.73 -10.04
CA ILE A 298 -0.07 15.50 -10.74
C ILE A 298 0.71 15.35 -12.05
N GLY A 299 0.78 16.42 -12.86
CA GLY A 299 1.51 16.42 -14.12
C GLY A 299 3.00 16.11 -13.93
N THR A 300 3.64 16.72 -12.95
CA THR A 300 5.05 16.49 -12.62
C THR A 300 5.31 15.05 -12.18
N LYS A 301 4.42 14.47 -11.34
CA LYS A 301 4.51 13.08 -10.92
C LYS A 301 4.36 12.12 -12.10
N LEU A 302 3.39 12.35 -12.98
CA LEU A 302 3.19 11.53 -14.18
C LEU A 302 4.39 11.60 -15.11
N LEU A 303 4.92 12.80 -15.39
CA LEU A 303 6.12 12.99 -16.21
C LEU A 303 7.33 12.26 -15.61
N GLY A 304 7.57 12.42 -14.31
CA GLY A 304 8.69 11.74 -13.64
C GLY A 304 8.60 10.21 -13.70
N LYS A 305 7.39 9.66 -13.56
CA LYS A 305 7.17 8.21 -13.68
C LYS A 305 7.30 7.70 -15.11
N SER A 306 6.82 8.47 -16.10
CA SER A 306 6.96 8.13 -17.52
C SER A 306 8.42 8.14 -17.97
N LEU A 307 9.20 9.14 -17.52
CA LEU A 307 10.64 9.21 -17.80
C LEU A 307 11.42 8.06 -17.15
N ALA A 308 11.00 7.61 -15.98
CA ALA A 308 11.64 6.47 -15.32
C ALA A 308 11.33 5.12 -15.98
N ALA A 309 10.21 5.03 -16.71
CA ALA A 309 9.80 3.83 -17.43
C ALA A 309 10.42 3.71 -18.83
N TRP A 310 11.01 4.80 -19.33
CA TRP A 310 11.73 4.87 -20.60
C TRP A 310 13.18 4.47 -20.44
#